data_c21ee716fae89925e7f43d07ecb63783
#
_entry.id   c21ee716fae89925e7f43d07ecb63783
#
_cell.length_a   1.000
_cell.length_b   1.000
_cell.length_c   1.000
_cell.angle_alpha   90.00
_cell.angle_beta   90.00
_cell.angle_gamma   90.00
#
_symmetry.space_group_name_H-M   'P 1'
#
loop_
_entity.id
_entity.type
_entity.pdbx_description
1 polymer ?
#
loop_
_entity_poly.entity_id
_entity_poly.type
_entity_poly.pdbx_seq_one_letter_code
_entity_poly.pdbx_strand_id
1 'polypeptide(L)'
;MYNLVKRMLDFILSFLALIALSPVFLITAIAIKLDSKGPVFFYQERVGKDNKHFKMYKFRSMCTDAEAQLEKLKAMNEREGATFKMKDDPRITKVGKFIRKYSIDELPQLINIVKGDMSIVGPRPALPSEVATYSEEAMKRLTVPQGLTCIWQVYERDNPKFSVQVELDNKYVETRSLWLDIKLIFLTVPSVLSGKSAC
;
A
#
# COMPACT_ATOMS: atom_id res chain seq x y z
N MET A 1 -12.98 21.44 8.69
CA MET A 1 -14.10 20.47 8.75
C MET A 1 -13.78 19.16 7.99
N TYR A 2 -13.35 19.20 6.71
CA TYR A 2 -13.00 17.99 5.92
C TYR A 2 -12.06 17.01 6.64
N ASN A 3 -10.90 17.46 7.13
CA ASN A 3 -9.90 16.58 7.77
C ASN A 3 -10.44 15.84 9.00
N LEU A 4 -11.30 16.49 9.81
CA LEU A 4 -11.90 15.85 10.98
C LEU A 4 -12.92 14.79 10.57
N VAL A 5 -13.84 15.12 9.66
CA VAL A 5 -14.85 14.17 9.17
C VAL A 5 -14.17 12.99 8.48
N LYS A 6 -13.18 13.26 7.61
CA LYS A 6 -12.38 12.22 6.98
C LYS A 6 -11.73 11.28 8.01
N ARG A 7 -11.07 11.83 9.02
CA ARG A 7 -10.42 11.02 10.07
C ARG A 7 -11.41 10.13 10.82
N MET A 8 -12.60 10.65 11.13
CA MET A 8 -13.66 9.86 11.79
C MET A 8 -14.14 8.73 10.88
N LEU A 9 -14.38 9.02 9.60
CA LEU A 9 -14.78 8.00 8.60
C LEU A 9 -13.68 6.94 8.40
N ASP A 10 -12.41 7.36 8.25
CA ASP A 10 -11.27 6.46 8.13
C ASP A 10 -11.22 5.49 9.33
N PHE A 11 -11.38 6.01 10.56
CA PHE A 11 -11.37 5.19 11.77
C PHE A 11 -12.54 4.22 11.80
N ILE A 12 -13.77 4.72 11.64
CA ILE A 12 -15.00 3.90 11.75
C ILE A 12 -15.00 2.80 10.67
N LEU A 13 -14.75 3.17 9.40
CA LEU A 13 -14.79 2.21 8.30
C LEU A 13 -13.68 1.17 8.43
N SER A 14 -12.47 1.58 8.80
CA SER A 14 -11.36 0.64 8.98
C SER A 14 -11.56 -0.28 10.18
N PHE A 15 -12.11 0.22 11.28
CA PHE A 15 -12.43 -0.58 12.46
C PHE A 15 -13.50 -1.64 12.15
N LEU A 16 -14.58 -1.25 11.49
CA LEU A 16 -15.63 -2.17 11.05
C LEU A 16 -15.09 -3.19 10.04
N ALA A 17 -14.23 -2.76 9.10
CA ALA A 17 -13.59 -3.66 8.14
C ALA A 17 -12.67 -4.68 8.85
N LEU A 18 -11.92 -4.30 9.88
CA LEU A 18 -11.11 -5.23 10.66
C LEU A 18 -11.96 -6.32 11.34
N ILE A 19 -13.13 -5.95 11.88
CA ILE A 19 -14.06 -6.92 12.49
C ILE A 19 -14.62 -7.85 11.41
N ALA A 20 -15.15 -7.29 10.33
CA ALA A 20 -15.78 -8.07 9.26
C ALA A 20 -14.79 -9.01 8.55
N LEU A 21 -13.53 -8.56 8.37
CA LEU A 21 -12.48 -9.34 7.71
C LEU A 21 -11.68 -10.23 8.67
N SER A 22 -12.00 -10.27 9.96
CA SER A 22 -11.26 -11.08 10.93
C SER A 22 -11.16 -12.58 10.56
N PRO A 23 -12.18 -13.24 9.94
CA PRO A 23 -12.02 -14.61 9.44
C PRO A 23 -10.97 -14.70 8.31
N VAL A 24 -10.92 -13.69 7.42
CA VAL A 24 -9.91 -13.64 6.33
C VAL A 24 -8.51 -13.49 6.92
N PHE A 25 -8.35 -12.67 7.96
CA PHE A 25 -7.07 -12.53 8.68
C PHE A 25 -6.61 -13.86 9.25
N LEU A 26 -7.51 -14.60 9.92
CA LEU A 26 -7.19 -15.89 10.53
C LEU A 26 -6.78 -16.92 9.47
N ILE A 27 -7.60 -17.08 8.42
CA ILE A 27 -7.32 -18.02 7.33
C ILE A 27 -5.98 -17.70 6.66
N THR A 28 -5.74 -16.40 6.36
CA THR A 28 -4.49 -15.95 5.74
C THR A 28 -3.30 -16.23 6.66
N ALA A 29 -3.42 -15.97 7.96
CA ALA A 29 -2.36 -16.23 8.93
C ALA A 29 -1.99 -17.73 8.99
N ILE A 30 -2.97 -18.61 9.00
CA ILE A 30 -2.77 -20.07 8.98
C ILE A 30 -2.10 -20.47 7.65
N ALA A 31 -2.62 -20.00 6.52
CA ALA A 31 -2.07 -20.32 5.20
C ALA A 31 -0.58 -19.91 5.07
N ILE A 32 -0.21 -18.70 5.54
CA ILE A 32 1.18 -18.22 5.53
C ILE A 32 2.08 -19.13 6.40
N LYS A 33 1.59 -19.57 7.56
CA LYS A 33 2.37 -20.45 8.46
C LYS A 33 2.59 -21.84 7.89
N LEU A 34 1.62 -22.35 7.12
CA LEU A 34 1.72 -23.66 6.45
C LEU A 34 2.62 -23.58 5.21
N ASP A 35 2.63 -22.45 4.49
CA ASP A 35 3.39 -22.27 3.25
C ASP A 35 4.88 -22.04 3.50
N SER A 36 5.25 -21.31 4.55
CA SER A 36 6.64 -20.96 4.81
C SER A 36 6.96 -20.66 6.28
N LYS A 37 8.16 -20.99 6.73
CA LYS A 37 8.63 -20.68 8.09
C LYS A 37 8.78 -19.18 8.30
N GLY A 38 8.46 -18.68 9.50
CA GLY A 38 8.67 -17.30 9.90
C GLY A 38 7.39 -16.59 10.42
N PRO A 39 7.42 -15.25 10.63
CA PRO A 39 6.29 -14.49 11.15
C PRO A 39 5.15 -14.37 10.12
N VAL A 40 3.91 -14.18 10.59
CA VAL A 40 2.73 -13.93 9.73
C VAL A 40 2.76 -12.53 9.14
N PHE A 41 3.17 -11.56 9.94
CA PHE A 41 3.23 -10.16 9.54
C PHE A 41 4.64 -9.76 9.13
N PHE A 42 4.69 -8.86 8.15
CA PHE A 42 5.86 -8.12 7.72
C PHE A 42 5.66 -6.64 8.01
N TYR A 43 6.72 -5.97 8.41
CA TYR A 43 6.72 -4.54 8.72
C TYR A 43 7.74 -3.85 7.84
N GLN A 44 7.31 -2.74 7.25
CA GLN A 44 8.21 -1.90 6.45
C GLN A 44 8.09 -0.46 6.90
N GLU A 45 9.25 0.18 7.13
CA GLU A 45 9.27 1.60 7.43
C GLU A 45 8.83 2.40 6.22
N ARG A 46 7.93 3.34 6.43
CA ARG A 46 7.38 4.24 5.43
C ARG A 46 7.34 5.66 5.95
N VAL A 47 7.36 6.60 5.01
CA VAL A 47 7.21 8.03 5.29
C VAL A 47 5.75 8.42 5.10
N GLY A 48 5.19 9.02 6.13
CA GLY A 48 3.82 9.51 6.19
C GLY A 48 3.72 11.01 6.09
N LYS A 49 2.57 11.54 6.54
CA LYS A 49 2.29 12.97 6.58
C LYS A 49 3.35 13.73 7.38
N ASP A 50 3.70 14.93 6.89
CA ASP A 50 4.69 15.83 7.50
C ASP A 50 6.05 15.14 7.74
N ASN A 51 6.42 14.24 6.84
CA ASN A 51 7.68 13.48 6.86
C ASN A 51 7.85 12.58 8.10
N LYS A 52 6.76 12.21 8.78
CA LYS A 52 6.78 11.31 9.94
C LYS A 52 6.93 9.87 9.50
N HIS A 53 7.89 9.16 10.07
CA HIS A 53 8.12 7.76 9.78
C HIS A 53 7.15 6.88 10.59
N PHE A 54 6.66 5.79 9.98
CA PHE A 54 5.82 4.81 10.64
C PHE A 54 6.07 3.39 10.12
N LYS A 55 5.70 2.39 10.93
CA LYS A 55 5.76 0.97 10.54
C LYS A 55 4.47 0.59 9.82
N MET A 56 4.55 0.37 8.51
CA MET A 56 3.44 -0.12 7.70
C MET A 56 3.30 -1.64 7.86
N TYR A 57 2.10 -2.10 8.22
CA TYR A 57 1.80 -3.52 8.41
C TYR A 57 1.36 -4.18 7.11
N LYS A 58 1.89 -5.39 6.84
CA LYS A 58 1.43 -6.26 5.76
C LYS A 58 1.42 -7.71 6.21
N PHE A 59 0.66 -8.56 5.54
CA PHE A 59 0.94 -9.99 5.61
C PHE A 59 2.23 -10.30 4.85
N ARG A 60 3.00 -11.26 5.39
CA ARG A 60 4.20 -11.73 4.72
C ARG A 60 3.82 -12.51 3.45
N SER A 61 4.26 -12.01 2.30
CA SER A 61 4.07 -12.61 0.98
C SER A 61 5.36 -13.13 0.35
N MET A 62 6.51 -12.93 1.02
CA MET A 62 7.84 -13.32 0.57
C MET A 62 8.53 -14.23 1.59
N CYS A 63 9.58 -14.93 1.16
CA CYS A 63 10.48 -15.69 2.03
C CYS A 63 11.18 -14.78 3.04
N THR A 64 11.70 -15.35 4.12
CA THR A 64 12.29 -14.58 5.22
C THR A 64 13.61 -13.91 4.86
N ASP A 65 14.33 -14.41 3.87
CA ASP A 65 15.61 -13.91 3.34
C ASP A 65 15.44 -13.03 2.09
N ALA A 66 14.20 -12.59 1.80
CA ALA A 66 13.85 -11.80 0.60
C ALA A 66 14.68 -10.50 0.45
N GLU A 67 15.01 -9.83 1.56
CA GLU A 67 15.83 -8.62 1.53
C GLU A 67 17.28 -8.92 1.13
N ALA A 68 17.86 -10.01 1.63
CA ALA A 68 19.20 -10.44 1.25
C ALA A 68 19.28 -10.87 -0.23
N GLN A 69 18.18 -11.41 -0.78
CA GLN A 69 18.10 -11.78 -2.19
C GLN A 69 17.90 -10.56 -3.11
N LEU A 70 17.36 -9.45 -2.59
CA LEU A 70 17.06 -8.26 -3.38
C LEU A 70 18.28 -7.72 -4.12
N GLU A 71 19.44 -7.68 -3.46
CA GLU A 71 20.68 -7.16 -4.06
C GLU A 71 21.05 -7.94 -5.34
N LYS A 72 20.86 -9.25 -5.33
CA LYS A 72 21.16 -10.12 -6.50
C LYS A 72 20.16 -9.94 -7.65
N LEU A 73 18.96 -9.48 -7.33
CA LEU A 73 17.86 -9.32 -8.28
C LEU A 73 17.74 -7.90 -8.84
N LYS A 74 18.46 -6.92 -8.28
CA LYS A 74 18.36 -5.50 -8.70
C LYS A 74 18.57 -5.28 -10.19
N ALA A 75 19.44 -6.06 -10.83
CA ALA A 75 19.68 -5.98 -12.27
C ALA A 75 18.47 -6.41 -13.13
N MET A 76 17.49 -7.12 -12.53
CA MET A 76 16.28 -7.59 -13.19
C MET A 76 15.08 -6.69 -12.92
N ASN A 77 15.31 -5.45 -12.45
CA ASN A 77 14.22 -4.52 -12.18
C ASN A 77 13.51 -4.08 -13.46
N GLU A 78 12.20 -4.27 -13.52
CA GLU A 78 11.33 -3.90 -14.66
C GLU A 78 10.72 -2.49 -14.51
N ARG A 79 11.07 -1.75 -13.45
CA ARG A 79 10.51 -0.44 -13.16
C ARG A 79 11.58 0.64 -13.09
N GLU A 80 11.22 1.85 -13.54
CA GLU A 80 12.07 3.03 -13.35
C GLU A 80 12.03 3.51 -11.89
N GLY A 81 13.17 4.02 -11.39
CA GLY A 81 13.29 4.61 -10.06
C GLY A 81 13.70 3.64 -8.95
N ALA A 82 13.49 4.05 -7.71
CA ALA A 82 13.98 3.33 -6.52
C ALA A 82 13.13 2.10 -6.14
N THR A 83 11.96 1.91 -6.75
CA THR A 83 11.05 0.81 -6.44
C THR A 83 11.38 -0.42 -7.29
N PHE A 84 11.71 -1.53 -6.64
CA PHE A 84 11.94 -2.81 -7.32
C PHE A 84 10.62 -3.47 -7.73
N LYS A 85 10.49 -3.87 -9.00
CA LYS A 85 9.39 -4.67 -9.53
C LYS A 85 9.92 -5.72 -10.50
N MET A 86 9.47 -6.96 -10.34
CA MET A 86 9.79 -8.09 -11.21
C MET A 86 8.55 -8.97 -11.33
N LYS A 87 8.16 -9.34 -12.56
CA LYS A 87 6.93 -10.10 -12.83
C LYS A 87 6.93 -11.48 -12.16
N ASP A 88 8.03 -12.20 -12.26
CA ASP A 88 8.21 -13.54 -11.67
C ASP A 88 9.26 -13.51 -10.56
N ASP A 89 8.98 -12.73 -9.51
CA ASP A 89 9.88 -12.57 -8.37
C ASP A 89 10.00 -13.89 -7.57
N PRO A 90 11.19 -14.55 -7.56
CA PRO A 90 11.38 -15.84 -6.91
C PRO A 90 11.24 -15.79 -5.38
N ARG A 91 11.27 -14.60 -4.79
CA ARG A 91 11.11 -14.39 -3.34
C ARG A 91 9.67 -14.56 -2.88
N ILE A 92 8.69 -14.51 -3.80
CA ILE A 92 7.27 -14.58 -3.48
C ILE A 92 6.88 -16.04 -3.25
N THR A 93 6.27 -16.33 -2.08
CA THR A 93 5.79 -17.67 -1.73
C THR A 93 4.53 -18.05 -2.52
N LYS A 94 4.10 -19.33 -2.48
CA LYS A 94 2.88 -19.76 -3.19
C LYS A 94 1.63 -19.06 -2.66
N VAL A 95 1.46 -19.02 -1.34
CA VAL A 95 0.38 -18.24 -0.69
C VAL A 95 0.59 -16.75 -0.95
N GLY A 96 1.85 -16.28 -0.97
CA GLY A 96 2.22 -14.90 -1.29
C GLY A 96 1.71 -14.44 -2.64
N LYS A 97 1.83 -15.27 -3.70
CA LYS A 97 1.27 -14.99 -5.04
C LYS A 97 -0.24 -14.76 -4.98
N PHE A 98 -0.96 -15.60 -4.24
CA PHE A 98 -2.41 -15.48 -4.12
C PHE A 98 -2.82 -14.22 -3.34
N ILE A 99 -2.25 -13.99 -2.15
CA ILE A 99 -2.64 -12.83 -1.32
C ILE A 99 -2.26 -11.50 -1.96
N ARG A 100 -1.16 -11.43 -2.72
CA ARG A 100 -0.78 -10.24 -3.52
C ARG A 100 -1.76 -10.02 -4.67
N LYS A 101 -2.13 -11.07 -5.39
CA LYS A 101 -3.10 -10.99 -6.50
C LYS A 101 -4.39 -10.29 -6.10
N TYR A 102 -4.89 -10.52 -4.89
CA TYR A 102 -6.12 -9.93 -4.38
C TYR A 102 -5.87 -8.82 -3.34
N SER A 103 -4.64 -8.31 -3.25
CA SER A 103 -4.23 -7.27 -2.27
C SER A 103 -4.58 -7.61 -0.81
N ILE A 104 -4.78 -8.91 -0.49
CA ILE A 104 -5.04 -9.38 0.87
C ILE A 104 -3.84 -9.09 1.78
N ASP A 105 -2.63 -9.12 1.21
CA ASP A 105 -1.39 -8.79 1.93
C ASP A 105 -1.39 -7.36 2.49
N GLU A 106 -2.19 -6.46 1.94
CA GLU A 106 -2.28 -5.06 2.36
C GLU A 106 -3.37 -4.81 3.42
N LEU A 107 -4.26 -5.79 3.71
CA LEU A 107 -5.32 -5.63 4.70
C LEU A 107 -4.83 -5.22 6.10
N PRO A 108 -3.65 -5.67 6.60
CA PRO A 108 -3.14 -5.20 7.89
C PRO A 108 -2.87 -3.70 7.98
N GLN A 109 -2.80 -2.96 6.86
CA GLN A 109 -2.71 -1.50 6.85
C GLN A 109 -3.98 -0.83 7.45
N LEU A 110 -5.12 -1.53 7.51
CA LEU A 110 -6.29 -1.06 8.25
C LEU A 110 -5.95 -0.76 9.72
N ILE A 111 -5.00 -1.49 10.32
CA ILE A 111 -4.49 -1.20 11.67
C ILE A 111 -3.75 0.14 11.70
N ASN A 112 -2.96 0.45 10.66
CA ASN A 112 -2.30 1.75 10.55
C ASN A 112 -3.32 2.89 10.42
N ILE A 113 -4.43 2.66 9.70
CA ILE A 113 -5.49 3.65 9.55
C ILE A 113 -6.19 3.89 10.89
N VAL A 114 -6.54 2.84 11.62
CA VAL A 114 -7.14 2.95 12.96
C VAL A 114 -6.21 3.71 13.92
N LYS A 115 -4.90 3.42 13.90
CA LYS A 115 -3.88 4.13 14.70
C LYS A 115 -3.70 5.60 14.31
N GLY A 116 -4.01 5.97 13.06
CA GLY A 116 -3.84 7.33 12.53
C GLY A 116 -2.56 7.57 11.76
N ASP A 117 -1.77 6.53 11.52
CA ASP A 117 -0.57 6.60 10.68
C ASP A 117 -0.93 6.80 9.20
N MET A 118 -2.10 6.28 8.79
CA MET A 118 -2.60 6.26 7.41
C MET A 118 -4.08 6.68 7.33
N SER A 119 -4.55 6.84 6.10
CA SER A 119 -5.93 7.04 5.68
C SER A 119 -6.36 5.94 4.72
N ILE A 120 -7.67 5.75 4.49
CA ILE A 120 -8.16 4.86 3.44
C ILE A 120 -7.74 5.40 2.06
N VAL A 121 -7.93 6.70 1.82
CA VAL A 121 -7.59 7.35 0.55
C VAL A 121 -6.53 8.42 0.76
N GLY A 122 -5.47 8.38 -0.03
CA GLY A 122 -4.36 9.33 0.02
C GLY A 122 -3.18 8.85 -0.83
N PRO A 123 -2.14 9.66 -1.01
CA PRO A 123 -0.93 9.25 -1.69
C PRO A 123 -0.32 7.98 -1.11
N ARG A 124 0.27 7.13 -1.95
CA ARG A 124 0.91 5.90 -1.48
C ARG A 124 2.09 6.20 -0.52
N PRO A 125 2.20 5.51 0.63
CA PRO A 125 3.35 5.67 1.52
C PRO A 125 4.66 5.31 0.83
N ALA A 126 5.60 6.25 0.80
CA ALA A 126 6.91 6.08 0.18
C ALA A 126 7.93 5.43 1.13
N LEU A 127 8.96 4.81 0.56
CA LEU A 127 10.14 4.38 1.31
C LEU A 127 10.99 5.60 1.71
N PRO A 128 11.72 5.57 2.84
CA PRO A 128 12.68 6.63 3.17
C PRO A 128 13.71 6.88 2.06
N SER A 129 14.17 5.81 1.39
CA SER A 129 15.10 5.90 0.26
C SER A 129 14.49 6.58 -0.98
N GLU A 130 13.19 6.44 -1.20
CA GLU A 130 12.46 7.14 -2.27
C GLU A 130 12.37 8.63 -1.95
N VAL A 131 11.96 8.96 -0.71
CA VAL A 131 11.79 10.35 -0.27
C VAL A 131 13.09 11.12 -0.32
N ALA A 132 14.23 10.48 -0.04
CA ALA A 132 15.56 11.09 -0.15
C ALA A 132 15.89 11.60 -1.57
N THR A 133 15.18 11.11 -2.60
CA THR A 133 15.36 11.52 -4.01
C THR A 133 14.25 12.42 -4.53
N TYR A 134 13.29 12.81 -3.68
CA TYR A 134 12.13 13.59 -4.11
C TYR A 134 12.49 15.04 -4.45
N SER A 135 11.92 15.52 -5.55
CA SER A 135 11.87 16.95 -5.85
C SER A 135 10.90 17.67 -4.90
N GLU A 136 10.99 19.00 -4.84
CA GLU A 136 10.03 19.83 -4.08
C GLU A 136 8.58 19.53 -4.48
N GLU A 137 8.34 19.28 -5.77
CA GLU A 137 7.02 18.92 -6.27
C GLU A 137 6.55 17.57 -5.72
N ALA A 138 7.43 16.56 -5.70
CA ALA A 138 7.11 15.25 -5.15
C ALA A 138 6.91 15.29 -3.63
N MET A 139 7.54 16.22 -2.92
CA MET A 139 7.35 16.40 -1.47
C MET A 139 5.93 16.88 -1.11
N LYS A 140 5.19 17.52 -2.02
CA LYS A 140 3.80 17.95 -1.76
C LYS A 140 2.88 16.81 -1.38
N ARG A 141 3.13 15.60 -1.91
CA ARG A 141 2.35 14.39 -1.57
C ARG A 141 2.44 13.99 -0.09
N LEU A 142 3.45 14.46 0.64
CA LEU A 142 3.63 14.20 2.07
C LEU A 142 2.91 15.24 2.96
N THR A 143 2.21 16.21 2.41
CA THR A 143 1.46 17.22 3.18
C THR A 143 0.10 16.70 3.69
N VAL A 144 -0.31 15.53 3.22
CA VAL A 144 -1.57 14.87 3.59
C VAL A 144 -1.32 13.46 4.12
N PRO A 145 -2.27 12.84 4.86
CA PRO A 145 -2.14 11.44 5.27
C PRO A 145 -1.99 10.52 4.06
N GLN A 146 -1.06 9.55 4.16
CA GLN A 146 -0.84 8.54 3.13
C GLN A 146 -1.98 7.53 3.14
N GLY A 147 -2.35 7.01 1.95
CA GLY A 147 -3.52 6.17 1.77
C GLY A 147 -3.23 4.70 1.47
N LEU A 148 -4.23 3.87 1.75
CA LEU A 148 -4.30 2.48 1.29
C LEU A 148 -4.60 2.44 -0.22
N THR A 149 -5.40 3.37 -0.71
CA THR A 149 -5.67 3.58 -2.14
C THR A 149 -5.49 5.04 -2.54
N CYS A 150 -5.28 5.30 -3.84
CA CYS A 150 -5.05 6.63 -4.40
C CYS A 150 -5.49 6.72 -5.86
N ILE A 151 -5.48 7.93 -6.44
CA ILE A 151 -5.91 8.16 -7.82
C ILE A 151 -5.13 7.30 -8.80
N TRP A 152 -3.79 7.29 -8.74
CA TRP A 152 -2.99 6.55 -9.71
C TRP A 152 -3.15 5.02 -9.55
N GLN A 153 -3.39 4.49 -8.36
CA GLN A 153 -3.66 3.06 -8.17
C GLN A 153 -4.98 2.63 -8.82
N VAL A 154 -5.94 3.54 -8.94
CA VAL A 154 -7.25 3.27 -9.57
C VAL A 154 -7.19 3.40 -11.08
N TYR A 155 -6.49 4.42 -11.61
CA TYR A 155 -6.56 4.78 -13.04
C TYR A 155 -5.30 4.45 -13.83
N GLU A 156 -4.10 4.48 -13.20
CA GLU A 156 -2.78 4.41 -13.85
C GLU A 156 -1.84 3.39 -13.19
N ARG A 157 -2.40 2.33 -12.63
CA ARG A 157 -1.66 1.35 -11.82
C ARG A 157 -0.47 0.72 -12.56
N ASP A 158 -0.64 0.45 -13.85
CA ASP A 158 0.38 -0.19 -14.69
C ASP A 158 1.35 0.80 -15.33
N ASN A 159 1.15 2.10 -15.11
CA ASN A 159 2.05 3.12 -15.62
C ASN A 159 3.38 3.08 -14.85
N PRO A 160 4.54 2.83 -15.52
CA PRO A 160 5.82 2.71 -14.85
C PRO A 160 6.40 4.05 -14.41
N LYS A 161 5.92 5.17 -14.95
CA LYS A 161 6.50 6.51 -14.76
C LYS A 161 6.19 7.07 -13.38
N PHE A 162 7.21 7.35 -12.61
CA PHE A 162 7.08 8.00 -11.31
C PHE A 162 6.48 9.40 -11.40
N SER A 163 6.77 10.15 -12.47
CA SER A 163 6.21 11.50 -12.73
C SER A 163 4.68 11.49 -12.75
N VAL A 164 4.06 10.48 -13.39
CA VAL A 164 2.60 10.34 -13.44
C VAL A 164 2.03 10.07 -12.04
N GLN A 165 2.72 9.28 -11.21
CA GLN A 165 2.30 9.05 -9.83
C GLN A 165 2.35 10.35 -9.02
N VAL A 166 3.41 11.15 -9.16
CA VAL A 166 3.55 12.45 -8.48
C VAL A 166 2.46 13.42 -8.93
N GLU A 167 2.19 13.51 -10.23
CA GLU A 167 1.14 14.37 -10.78
C GLU A 167 -0.24 14.01 -10.20
N LEU A 168 -0.61 12.73 -10.21
CA LEU A 168 -1.90 12.26 -9.72
C LEU A 168 -2.04 12.36 -8.21
N ASP A 169 -0.95 12.16 -7.46
CA ASP A 169 -0.95 12.37 -6.01
C ASP A 169 -1.07 13.85 -5.65
N ASN A 170 -0.39 14.74 -6.38
CA ASN A 170 -0.53 16.18 -6.19
C ASN A 170 -1.94 16.64 -6.57
N LYS A 171 -2.51 16.11 -7.65
CA LYS A 171 -3.92 16.35 -7.99
C LYS A 171 -4.85 15.95 -6.85
N TYR A 172 -4.62 14.80 -6.19
CA TYR A 172 -5.38 14.43 -5.00
C TYR A 172 -5.19 15.45 -3.86
N VAL A 173 -3.97 15.88 -3.58
CA VAL A 173 -3.69 16.87 -2.53
C VAL A 173 -4.50 18.15 -2.74
N GLU A 174 -4.61 18.62 -3.97
CA GLU A 174 -5.30 19.86 -4.35
C GLU A 174 -6.83 19.72 -4.37
N THR A 175 -7.34 18.56 -4.83
CA THR A 175 -8.78 18.39 -5.11
C THR A 175 -9.50 17.50 -4.10
N ARG A 176 -8.83 17.04 -3.03
CA ARG A 176 -9.38 16.11 -2.05
C ARG A 176 -10.69 16.60 -1.45
N SER A 177 -11.65 15.71 -1.43
CA SER A 177 -12.98 15.93 -0.87
C SER A 177 -13.57 14.60 -0.43
N LEU A 178 -14.58 14.63 0.45
CA LEU A 178 -15.26 13.39 0.86
C LEU A 178 -15.87 12.64 -0.33
N TRP A 179 -16.37 13.38 -1.32
CA TRP A 179 -16.94 12.78 -2.54
C TRP A 179 -15.87 12.06 -3.36
N LEU A 180 -14.69 12.67 -3.55
CA LEU A 180 -13.57 12.04 -4.24
C LEU A 180 -13.09 10.79 -3.49
N ASP A 181 -12.98 10.85 -2.17
CA ASP A 181 -12.61 9.71 -1.35
C ASP A 181 -13.58 8.53 -1.51
N ILE A 182 -14.88 8.79 -1.40
CA ILE A 182 -15.93 7.78 -1.60
C ILE A 182 -15.83 7.18 -3.01
N LYS A 183 -15.69 8.02 -4.04
CA LYS A 183 -15.56 7.57 -5.43
C LYS A 183 -14.35 6.64 -5.60
N LEU A 184 -13.19 6.98 -5.05
CA LEU A 184 -11.97 6.17 -5.15
C LEU A 184 -12.10 4.84 -4.41
N ILE A 185 -12.76 4.82 -3.23
CA ILE A 185 -13.06 3.58 -2.50
C ILE A 185 -13.89 2.64 -3.38
N PHE A 186 -14.99 3.13 -3.96
CA PHE A 186 -15.85 2.31 -4.81
C PHE A 186 -15.16 1.80 -6.07
N LEU A 187 -14.26 2.60 -6.68
CA LEU A 187 -13.49 2.19 -7.86
C LEU A 187 -12.36 1.21 -7.52
N THR A 188 -11.85 1.23 -6.29
CA THR A 188 -10.81 0.30 -5.85
C THR A 188 -11.34 -1.12 -5.68
N VAL A 189 -12.56 -1.30 -5.17
CA VAL A 189 -13.14 -2.62 -4.89
C VAL A 189 -13.16 -3.55 -6.10
N PRO A 190 -13.69 -3.16 -7.28
CA PRO A 190 -13.65 -4.00 -8.47
C PRO A 190 -12.23 -4.32 -8.94
N SER A 191 -11.29 -3.38 -8.82
CA SER A 191 -9.89 -3.56 -9.19
C SER A 191 -9.23 -4.65 -8.35
N VAL A 192 -9.48 -4.65 -7.03
CA VAL A 192 -8.97 -5.66 -6.11
C VAL A 192 -9.61 -7.04 -6.38
N LEU A 193 -10.93 -7.10 -6.55
CA LEU A 193 -11.66 -8.35 -6.77
C LEU A 193 -11.34 -8.99 -8.12
N SER A 194 -11.05 -8.21 -9.15
CA SER A 194 -10.68 -8.74 -10.48
C SER A 194 -9.30 -9.42 -10.51
N GLY A 195 -8.51 -9.28 -9.45
CA GLY A 195 -7.15 -9.83 -9.39
C GLY A 195 -6.18 -9.20 -10.41
N LYS A 196 -6.57 -8.11 -11.07
CA LYS A 196 -5.68 -7.30 -11.92
C LYS A 196 -4.66 -6.49 -11.11
N SER A 197 -4.73 -6.66 -9.79
CA SER A 197 -3.95 -5.87 -8.81
C SER A 197 -2.54 -6.38 -8.58
N ALA A 198 -2.21 -7.58 -9.07
CA ALA A 198 -0.93 -8.20 -8.77
C ALA A 198 0.09 -7.93 -9.85
N CYS A 199 1.10 -7.22 -9.46
CA CYS A 199 2.46 -7.39 -9.98
C CYS A 199 3.44 -7.10 -8.86
#